data_8e8576709289b96e2a22a5cd367213e5
#
_entry.id   8e8576709289b96e2a22a5cd367213e5
#
_cell.length_a   1.000
_cell.length_b   1.000
_cell.length_c   1.000
_cell.angle_alpha   90.00
_cell.angle_beta   90.00
_cell.angle_gamma   90.00
#
_symmetry.space_group_name_H-M   'P 1'
#
loop_
_entity.id
_entity.type
_entity.pdbx_description
1 polymer ?
#
loop_
_entity_poly.entity_id
_entity_poly.type
_entity_poly.pdbx_seq_one_letter_code
_entity_poly.pdbx_strand_id
1 'polypeptide(L)'
;MVLILLWETAVADEAGVTSSAGRARLTAWVRGRVQGVGFRWWVRSHALALGLHGWAENLPDGRVKVVAQGARGACEQLLERLGGDDTPGRVAQVTHRWDEPADDVVGFAER
;
A
#
# COMPACT_ATOMS: atom_id res chain seq x y z
N MET A 1 26.30 -8.39 25.01
CA MET A 1 26.11 -8.27 24.58
C MET A 1 25.46 -8.01 24.06
N VAL A 2 25.41 -7.79 24.11
CA VAL A 2 24.87 -7.57 23.50
C VAL A 2 24.19 -7.40 22.81
N LEU A 3 24.03 -7.40 22.89
CA LEU A 3 23.45 -7.24 22.28
C LEU A 3 22.63 -6.82 21.89
N ILE A 4 22.56 -6.69 22.15
CA ILE A 4 21.86 -6.31 21.89
C ILE A 4 21.36 -5.74 21.47
N LEU A 5 21.54 -5.45 21.57
CA LEU A 5 21.15 -4.91 21.14
C LEU A 5 20.71 -4.60 20.38
N LEU A 6 20.89 -4.74 20.18
CA LEU A 6 20.55 -4.45 19.39
C LEU A 6 19.67 -4.26 18.83
N TRP A 7 19.40 -4.44 18.81
CA TRP A 7 18.54 -4.31 18.27
C TRP A 7 17.80 -3.73 18.45
N GLU A 8 17.70 -3.37 18.80
CA GLU A 8 17.09 -2.77 19.09
C GLU A 8 16.70 -2.04 18.66
N THR A 9 17.13 -1.80 18.49
CA THR A 9 16.84 -1.13 18.00
C THR A 9 16.14 -0.88 17.33
N ALA A 10 16.16 -1.15 17.10
CA ALA A 10 15.57 -0.88 16.43
C ALA A 10 14.69 -0.78 16.20
N VAL A 11 14.50 -0.78 16.54
CA VAL A 11 13.64 -0.62 16.45
C VAL A 11 13.10 0.14 16.43
N ALA A 12 13.33 0.63 16.60
CA ALA A 12 12.95 1.27 16.56
C ALA A 12 12.54 1.94 16.19
N ASP A 13 12.79 2.11 16.13
CA ASP A 13 12.48 2.64 15.69
C ASP A 13 11.97 2.91 15.14
N GLU A 14 12.07 2.68 15.10
CA GLU A 14 11.62 2.84 14.63
C GLU A 14 10.79 3.17 14.53
N ALA A 15 10.75 3.35 14.79
CA ALA A 15 10.02 3.64 14.83
C ALA A 15 9.34 4.19 14.82
N GLY A 16 9.39 4.46 14.91
CA GLY A 16 8.77 4.89 14.94
C GLY A 16 8.06 5.24 14.79
N VAL A 17 8.32 5.27 14.78
CA VAL A 17 7.59 5.57 14.64
C VAL A 17 6.74 5.43 14.47
N THR A 18 6.58 5.30 14.48
CA THR A 18 5.62 5.14 14.48
C THR A 18 4.77 5.16 14.61
N SER A 19 5.06 5.39 14.58
CA SER A 19 3.97 5.79 14.84
C SER A 19 2.69 5.41 14.78
N SER A 20 1.85 6.12 15.05
CA SER A 20 0.50 5.71 15.04
C SER A 20 0.33 4.22 15.24
N ALA A 21 0.98 3.67 16.25
CA ALA A 21 0.87 2.26 16.56
C ALA A 21 1.15 1.37 15.33
N GLY A 22 2.04 1.81 14.46
CA GLY A 22 2.44 1.05 13.30
C GLY A 22 1.46 1.11 12.14
N ARG A 23 0.51 2.04 12.18
CA ARG A 23 -0.42 2.25 11.08
C ARG A 23 0.08 3.33 10.14
N ALA A 24 -0.32 3.23 8.87
CA ALA A 24 0.12 4.17 7.85
C ALA A 24 -0.91 4.27 6.74
N ARG A 25 -0.79 5.30 5.93
CA ARG A 25 -1.55 5.45 4.68
C ARG A 25 -0.57 5.48 3.53
N LEU A 26 -0.76 4.54 2.62
CA LEU A 26 0.00 4.46 1.38
C LEU A 26 -0.84 5.05 0.26
N THR A 27 -0.24 5.94 -0.53
CA THR A 27 -0.81 6.35 -1.81
C THR A 27 0.17 5.93 -2.89
N ALA A 28 -0.29 5.16 -3.85
CA ALA A 28 0.55 4.69 -4.95
C ALA A 28 -0.10 5.05 -6.28
N TRP A 29 0.73 5.40 -7.25
CA TRP A 29 0.28 5.67 -8.62
C TRP A 29 0.94 4.64 -9.52
N VAL A 30 0.11 3.88 -10.24
CA VAL A 30 0.58 2.78 -11.10
C VAL A 30 0.38 3.19 -12.55
N ARG A 31 1.47 3.19 -13.30
CA ARG A 31 1.48 3.53 -14.72
C ARG A 31 1.73 2.28 -15.54
N GLY A 32 1.06 2.17 -16.68
CA GLY A 32 1.23 1.05 -17.59
C GLY A 32 -0.09 0.67 -18.24
N ARG A 33 -0.20 -0.57 -18.67
CA ARG A 33 -1.46 -1.10 -19.20
C ARG A 33 -2.23 -1.71 -18.02
N VAL A 34 -2.92 -0.85 -17.27
CA VAL A 34 -3.53 -1.22 -15.99
C VAL A 34 -5.02 -0.91 -15.91
N GLN A 35 -5.58 -0.17 -16.87
CA GLN A 35 -7.03 0.06 -16.90
C GLN A 35 -7.69 -0.94 -17.84
N GLY A 36 -8.90 -1.38 -17.48
CA GLY A 36 -9.66 -2.30 -18.33
C GLY A 36 -9.18 -3.75 -18.32
N VAL A 37 -8.33 -4.12 -17.34
CA VAL A 37 -7.75 -5.47 -17.26
C VAL A 37 -8.02 -6.15 -15.93
N GLY A 38 -8.90 -5.59 -15.09
CA GLY A 38 -9.19 -6.14 -13.77
C GLY A 38 -8.19 -5.72 -12.69
N PHE A 39 -7.40 -4.69 -12.94
CA PHE A 39 -6.35 -4.28 -12.02
C PHE A 39 -6.92 -3.75 -10.70
N ARG A 40 -7.99 -2.92 -10.73
CA ARG A 40 -8.60 -2.41 -9.51
C ARG A 40 -9.20 -3.52 -8.67
N TRP A 41 -9.81 -4.52 -9.30
CA TRP A 41 -10.34 -5.69 -8.60
C TRP A 41 -9.21 -6.48 -7.93
N TRP A 42 -8.12 -6.67 -8.64
CA TRP A 42 -6.95 -7.38 -8.13
C TRP A 42 -6.38 -6.66 -6.90
N VAL A 43 -6.25 -5.33 -6.98
CA VAL A 43 -5.77 -4.51 -5.85
C VAL A 43 -6.72 -4.65 -4.65
N ARG A 44 -8.03 -4.53 -4.91
CA ARG A 44 -9.02 -4.66 -3.86
C ARG A 44 -8.93 -6.01 -3.16
N SER A 45 -8.80 -7.08 -3.93
CA SER A 45 -8.73 -8.43 -3.39
C SER A 45 -7.51 -8.59 -2.46
N HIS A 46 -6.36 -8.10 -2.90
CA HIS A 46 -5.15 -8.16 -2.08
C HIS A 46 -5.24 -7.26 -0.85
N ALA A 47 -5.78 -6.06 -1.02
CA ALA A 47 -5.93 -5.13 0.10
C ALA A 47 -6.85 -5.70 1.18
N LEU A 48 -7.97 -6.28 0.79
CA LEU A 48 -8.90 -6.89 1.74
C LEU A 48 -8.25 -8.07 2.46
N ALA A 49 -7.49 -8.90 1.75
CA ALA A 49 -6.79 -10.03 2.37
C ALA A 49 -5.75 -9.56 3.39
N LEU A 50 -5.20 -8.36 3.20
CA LEU A 50 -4.22 -7.77 4.11
C LEU A 50 -4.87 -6.94 5.22
N GLY A 51 -6.20 -6.85 5.24
CA GLY A 51 -6.91 -6.07 6.26
C GLY A 51 -6.84 -4.56 6.03
N LEU A 52 -6.58 -4.13 4.80
CA LEU A 52 -6.43 -2.72 4.48
C LEU A 52 -7.76 -2.10 4.07
N HIS A 53 -7.88 -0.79 4.30
CA HIS A 53 -9.01 0.02 3.89
C HIS A 53 -8.53 1.07 2.88
N GLY A 54 -9.40 1.49 1.97
CA GLY A 54 -9.05 2.50 0.99
C GLY A 54 -9.80 2.32 -0.33
N TRP A 55 -9.10 2.55 -1.44
CA TRP A 55 -9.71 2.41 -2.76
C TRP A 55 -8.65 2.31 -3.85
N ALA A 56 -9.07 1.80 -5.01
CA ALA A 56 -8.29 1.84 -6.24
C ALA A 56 -9.11 2.60 -7.28
N GLU A 57 -8.50 3.54 -7.95
CA GLU A 57 -9.19 4.52 -8.79
C GLU A 57 -8.51 4.65 -10.15
N ASN A 58 -9.29 4.54 -11.22
CA ASN A 58 -8.80 4.86 -12.57
C ASN A 58 -8.69 6.38 -12.71
N LEU A 59 -7.52 6.86 -13.09
CA LEU A 59 -7.32 8.27 -13.35
C LEU A 59 -7.51 8.56 -14.84
N PRO A 60 -7.87 9.81 -15.20
CA PRO A 60 -8.10 10.15 -16.61
C PRO A 60 -6.88 9.97 -17.52
N ASP A 61 -5.66 10.00 -16.94
CA ASP A 61 -4.43 9.86 -17.72
C ASP A 61 -3.99 8.41 -17.92
N GLY A 62 -4.83 7.44 -17.51
CA GLY A 62 -4.55 6.02 -17.69
C GLY A 62 -3.90 5.33 -16.50
N ARG A 63 -3.45 6.08 -15.50
CA ARG A 63 -2.89 5.48 -14.29
C ARG A 63 -3.99 4.95 -13.38
N VAL A 64 -3.61 4.05 -12.49
CA VAL A 64 -4.45 3.64 -11.36
C VAL A 64 -3.84 4.21 -10.09
N LYS A 65 -4.65 4.92 -9.31
CA LYS A 65 -4.27 5.44 -8.00
C LYS A 65 -4.77 4.48 -6.94
N VAL A 66 -3.88 4.06 -6.05
CA VAL A 66 -4.22 3.16 -4.95
C VAL A 66 -4.01 3.92 -3.65
N VAL A 67 -5.05 3.98 -2.82
CA VAL A 67 -4.95 4.51 -1.46
C VAL A 67 -5.26 3.36 -0.53
N ALA A 68 -4.34 3.03 0.37
CA ALA A 68 -4.51 1.91 1.29
C ALA A 68 -3.99 2.31 2.67
N GLN A 69 -4.77 2.01 3.69
CA GLN A 69 -4.35 2.32 5.05
C GLN A 69 -4.66 1.17 5.99
N GLY A 70 -3.82 1.03 6.99
CA GLY A 70 -3.88 -0.02 7.98
C GLY A 70 -2.50 -0.24 8.56
N ALA A 71 -2.19 -1.47 8.95
CA ALA A 71 -0.87 -1.79 9.45
C ALA A 71 0.19 -1.46 8.40
N ARG A 72 1.26 -0.80 8.82
CA ARG A 72 2.31 -0.39 7.88
C ARG A 72 2.90 -1.56 7.12
N GLY A 73 3.14 -2.67 7.81
CA GLY A 73 3.67 -3.87 7.15
C GLY A 73 2.74 -4.40 6.06
N ALA A 74 1.42 -4.32 6.28
CA ALA A 74 0.45 -4.73 5.28
C ALA A 74 0.48 -3.80 4.07
N CYS A 75 0.59 -2.48 4.31
CA CYS A 75 0.72 -1.51 3.22
C CYS A 75 2.00 -1.76 2.41
N GLU A 76 3.09 -2.09 3.09
CA GLU A 76 4.35 -2.42 2.42
C GLU A 76 4.23 -3.67 1.55
N GLN A 77 3.51 -4.68 2.03
CA GLN A 77 3.25 -5.88 1.24
C GLN A 77 2.44 -5.58 -0.01
N LEU A 78 1.42 -4.72 0.11
CA LEU A 78 0.64 -4.33 -1.05
C LEU A 78 1.51 -3.58 -2.06
N LEU A 79 2.32 -2.64 -1.58
CA LEU A 79 3.23 -1.88 -2.44
C LEU A 79 4.18 -2.80 -3.20
N GLU A 80 4.73 -3.79 -2.52
CA GLU A 80 5.63 -4.75 -3.14
C GLU A 80 4.92 -5.53 -4.25
N ARG A 81 3.67 -5.95 -4.01
CA ARG A 81 2.91 -6.67 -5.02
C ARG A 81 2.58 -5.81 -6.23
N LEU A 82 2.36 -4.51 -6.05
CA LEU A 82 2.09 -3.61 -7.18
C LEU A 82 3.26 -3.58 -8.16
N GLY A 83 4.48 -3.71 -7.66
CA GLY A 83 5.67 -3.74 -8.50
C GLY A 83 6.15 -5.14 -8.89
N GLY A 84 5.38 -6.17 -8.53
CA GLY A 84 5.76 -7.55 -8.79
C GLY A 84 5.28 -8.04 -10.15
N ASP A 85 5.36 -9.36 -10.36
CA ASP A 85 5.10 -9.99 -11.64
C ASP A 85 3.68 -10.53 -11.77
N ASP A 86 2.88 -10.50 -10.69
CA ASP A 86 1.58 -11.14 -10.66
C ASP A 86 0.43 -10.22 -11.04
N THR A 87 0.70 -8.96 -11.35
CA THR A 87 -0.36 -7.99 -11.62
C THR A 87 -1.03 -8.30 -12.95
N PRO A 88 -2.37 -8.10 -13.05
CA PRO A 88 -3.01 -8.15 -14.36
C PRO A 88 -2.52 -6.97 -15.20
N GLY A 89 -2.50 -7.15 -16.49
CA GLY A 89 -1.99 -6.14 -17.39
C GLY A 89 -0.47 -6.05 -17.31
N ARG A 90 0.04 -4.83 -17.46
CA ARG A 90 1.49 -4.61 -17.48
C ARG A 90 1.82 -3.32 -16.73
N VAL A 91 2.51 -3.46 -15.62
CA VAL A 91 2.94 -2.32 -14.82
C VAL A 91 4.30 -1.83 -15.33
N ALA A 92 4.36 -0.56 -15.72
CA ALA A 92 5.59 0.06 -16.20
C ALA A 92 6.32 0.81 -15.08
N GLN A 93 5.56 1.39 -14.14
CA GLN A 93 6.16 2.21 -13.08
C GLN A 93 5.20 2.33 -11.91
N VAL A 94 5.73 2.31 -10.71
CA VAL A 94 4.98 2.57 -9.47
C VAL A 94 5.69 3.68 -8.72
N THR A 95 4.97 4.73 -8.37
CA THR A 95 5.46 5.76 -7.46
C THR A 95 4.56 5.78 -6.25
N HIS A 96 5.06 6.23 -5.11
CA HIS A 96 4.26 6.17 -3.89
C HIS A 96 4.65 7.26 -2.90
N ARG A 97 3.76 7.45 -1.93
CA ARG A 97 3.91 8.39 -0.83
C ARG A 97 3.30 7.79 0.43
N TRP A 98 3.90 8.08 1.57
CA TRP A 98 3.39 7.67 2.88
C TRP A 98 2.80 8.88 3.61
N ASP A 99 1.66 8.66 4.27
CA ASP A 99 0.96 9.68 5.06
C ASP A 99 0.37 9.03 6.30
N GLU A 100 -0.19 9.88 7.17
CA GLU A 100 -0.95 9.42 8.33
C GLU A 100 -2.29 8.88 7.89
N PRO A 101 -2.81 7.84 8.55
CA PRO A 101 -4.16 7.33 8.23
C PRO A 101 -5.24 8.37 8.52
N ALA A 102 -6.31 8.36 7.72
CA ALA A 102 -7.50 9.13 7.97
C ALA A 102 -8.50 8.27 8.75
N ASP A 103 -9.34 8.90 9.57
CA ASP A 103 -10.18 8.17 10.52
C ASP A 103 -11.42 7.53 9.92
N ASP A 104 -11.90 8.02 8.79
CA ASP A 104 -13.23 7.66 8.28
C ASP A 104 -13.19 6.76 7.06
N VAL A 105 -12.06 6.11 6.79
CA VAL A 105 -11.94 5.22 5.64
C VAL A 105 -12.21 3.79 6.09
N VAL A 106 -13.29 3.20 5.57
CA VAL A 106 -13.73 1.85 5.89
C VAL A 106 -14.01 1.09 4.61
N GLY A 107 -13.52 -0.15 4.54
CA GLY A 107 -13.70 -1.00 3.38
C GLY A 107 -12.73 -0.64 2.26
N PHE A 108 -12.85 -1.34 1.14
CA PHE A 108 -11.97 -1.07 0.00
C PHE A 108 -12.83 -0.99 -1.26
N ALA A 109 -12.79 0.16 -1.90
CA ALA A 109 -13.65 0.46 -3.05
C ALA A 109 -12.87 0.44 -4.36
N GLU A 110 -13.58 0.19 -5.45
CA GLU A 110 -13.10 0.45 -6.81
C GLU A 110 -13.76 1.75 -7.28
N ARG A 111 -12.97 2.68 -7.77
CA ARG A 111 -13.46 3.97 -8.25
C ARG A 111 -13.13 4.24 -9.70
#